data_b9b07e51739cf71fab7dc9b76c553803
#
_entry.id   b9b07e51739cf71fab7dc9b76c553803
#
_cell.length_a   1.000
_cell.length_b   1.000
_cell.length_c   1.000
_cell.angle_alpha   90.00
_cell.angle_beta   90.00
_cell.angle_gamma   90.00
#
_symmetry.space_group_name_H-M   'P 1'
#
loop_
_entity.id
_entity.type
_entity.pdbx_description
1 polymer ?
#
loop_
_entity_poly.entity_id
_entity_poly.type
_entity_poly.pdbx_seq_one_letter_code
_entity_poly.pdbx_strand_id
1 'polypeptide(L)'
;VNLSTLFFVFAFLPVSLILYLLCPRVCKNALLILVSFLFYAWGSPVYLLLLLLVTVFNYCIGRDIGNRVESEQRGAKFVLVFGVLFNLLLLGFYKYTAFAIETLNAFLPFTLNAPSPALPLGISFFTFTNLSYLSDVYHRRAPGQKNPLDFCLYVSFFPKMISGPIVEYAHIAPQLKEHPVTLDKVSDAVPMLVLGLAKKVLLADNLGTAFQSISALSPGSLSGGSAWLGAIFYSLQLYFDFSGYSDMAIGMAKLFGFDFEANFDHPYLSGSLTEFWRRWHISLGRWFRDYVYIPLGGSRVSTAKCVRNLLIVWILTGLWHGASWTFAAWGLYHGILLLLEKYPLKGVLEKTPSPIRHILTLLAVIIGWVLFFSPDFSSALFYLGRMFGAGSRAFWDSTAKYYFATNWKLLLIGILGCGPWIRTLYQRLVFSRRGLGLALSALLLVGIFLLCVPYMMNATYQSFLYAQF
;
A
#
# COMPACT_ATOMS: atom_id res chain seq x y z
N VAL A 1 14.74 -5.90 2.72
CA VAL A 1 14.52 -6.88 1.62
C VAL A 1 13.62 -6.25 0.58
N ASN A 2 14.06 -6.24 -0.69
CA ASN A 2 13.28 -5.64 -1.78
C ASN A 2 12.94 -6.74 -2.79
N LEU A 3 11.66 -6.86 -3.17
CA LEU A 3 11.16 -7.84 -4.15
C LEU A 3 11.71 -7.63 -5.57
N SER A 4 12.26 -6.44 -5.87
CA SER A 4 12.85 -6.08 -7.15
C SER A 4 14.38 -6.27 -7.21
N THR A 5 15.00 -6.97 -6.26
CA THR A 5 16.45 -7.28 -6.32
C THR A 5 16.72 -8.50 -7.19
N LEU A 6 17.89 -8.51 -7.83
CA LEU A 6 18.35 -9.66 -8.63
C LEU A 6 18.33 -10.96 -7.81
N PHE A 7 18.82 -10.92 -6.57
CA PHE A 7 18.82 -12.11 -5.72
C PHE A 7 17.40 -12.61 -5.43
N PHE A 8 16.45 -11.70 -5.18
CA PHE A 8 15.06 -12.11 -4.95
C PHE A 8 14.47 -12.78 -6.20
N VAL A 9 14.62 -12.15 -7.37
CA VAL A 9 13.98 -12.58 -8.61
C VAL A 9 14.64 -13.85 -9.18
N PHE A 10 15.97 -13.98 -9.12
CA PHE A 10 16.70 -15.08 -9.76
C PHE A 10 17.12 -16.22 -8.82
N ALA A 11 17.09 -16.00 -7.50
CA ALA A 11 17.47 -17.04 -6.55
C ALA A 11 16.32 -17.33 -5.56
N PHE A 12 15.92 -16.37 -4.74
CA PHE A 12 14.99 -16.61 -3.64
C PHE A 12 13.62 -17.12 -4.12
N LEU A 13 12.98 -16.42 -5.04
CA LEU A 13 11.66 -16.79 -5.55
C LEU A 13 11.68 -18.11 -6.33
N PRO A 14 12.58 -18.35 -7.31
CA PRO A 14 12.64 -19.63 -8.02
C PRO A 14 12.94 -20.82 -7.11
N VAL A 15 13.91 -20.70 -6.20
CA VAL A 15 14.23 -21.77 -5.24
C VAL A 15 13.03 -22.06 -4.33
N SER A 16 12.37 -21.02 -3.81
CA SER A 16 11.17 -21.18 -2.98
C SER A 16 10.04 -21.90 -3.73
N LEU A 17 9.83 -21.57 -5.01
CA LEU A 17 8.82 -22.20 -5.86
C LEU A 17 9.16 -23.67 -6.14
N ILE A 18 10.40 -23.96 -6.50
CA ILE A 18 10.83 -25.35 -6.76
C ILE A 18 10.63 -26.19 -5.51
N LEU A 19 11.11 -25.72 -4.35
CA LEU A 19 10.91 -26.43 -3.07
C LEU A 19 9.42 -26.63 -2.76
N TYR A 20 8.57 -25.61 -2.99
CA TYR A 20 7.14 -25.69 -2.77
C TYR A 20 6.44 -26.69 -3.69
N LEU A 21 6.82 -26.75 -4.97
CA LEU A 21 6.25 -27.72 -5.93
C LEU A 21 6.64 -29.14 -5.62
N LEU A 22 7.87 -29.37 -5.15
CA LEU A 22 8.37 -30.68 -4.74
C LEU A 22 7.89 -31.11 -3.36
N CYS A 23 7.43 -30.18 -2.52
CA CYS A 23 7.02 -30.43 -1.15
C CYS A 23 5.69 -31.22 -1.09
N PRO A 24 5.56 -32.25 -0.25
CA PRO A 24 4.30 -32.92 0.01
C PRO A 24 3.23 -31.96 0.53
N ARG A 25 1.97 -32.18 0.17
CA ARG A 25 0.86 -31.28 0.51
C ARG A 25 0.78 -30.96 2.01
N VAL A 26 1.04 -31.93 2.87
CA VAL A 26 1.00 -31.78 4.33
C VAL A 26 2.05 -30.81 4.87
N CYS A 27 3.19 -30.68 4.18
CA CYS A 27 4.31 -29.84 4.60
C CYS A 27 4.32 -28.45 3.94
N LYS A 28 3.43 -28.16 2.99
CA LYS A 28 3.45 -26.91 2.22
C LYS A 28 3.35 -25.67 3.10
N ASN A 29 2.44 -25.64 4.07
CA ASN A 29 2.29 -24.51 4.98
C ASN A 29 3.55 -24.31 5.84
N ALA A 30 4.13 -25.38 6.36
CA ALA A 30 5.37 -25.33 7.15
C ALA A 30 6.55 -24.82 6.30
N LEU A 31 6.67 -25.24 5.04
CA LEU A 31 7.68 -24.72 4.12
C LEU A 31 7.49 -23.23 3.84
N LEU A 32 6.25 -22.79 3.58
CA LEU A 32 5.96 -21.36 3.35
C LEU A 32 6.25 -20.51 4.58
N ILE A 33 6.03 -21.01 5.79
CA ILE A 33 6.42 -20.35 7.05
C ILE A 33 7.94 -20.21 7.10
N LEU A 34 8.69 -21.29 6.84
CA LEU A 34 10.14 -21.27 6.85
C LEU A 34 10.68 -20.25 5.84
N VAL A 35 10.20 -20.28 4.60
CA VAL A 35 10.58 -19.31 3.55
C VAL A 35 10.24 -17.88 3.98
N SER A 36 9.08 -17.66 4.59
CA SER A 36 8.67 -16.34 5.08
C SER A 36 9.55 -15.84 6.21
N PHE A 37 9.96 -16.72 7.13
CA PHE A 37 10.88 -16.35 8.22
C PHE A 37 12.29 -16.08 7.71
N LEU A 38 12.79 -16.83 6.74
CA LEU A 38 14.07 -16.54 6.09
C LEU A 38 14.02 -15.17 5.38
N PHE A 39 12.93 -14.87 4.68
CA PHE A 39 12.70 -13.58 4.06
C PHE A 39 12.66 -12.43 5.09
N TYR A 40 11.94 -12.61 6.19
CA TYR A 40 11.86 -11.63 7.26
C TYR A 40 13.19 -11.42 7.97
N ALA A 41 13.87 -12.52 8.33
CA ALA A 41 15.17 -12.49 9.01
C ALA A 41 16.25 -11.80 8.17
N TRP A 42 16.18 -11.93 6.84
CA TRP A 42 17.10 -11.21 5.96
C TRP A 42 16.93 -9.68 6.03
N GLY A 43 15.71 -9.18 6.23
CA GLY A 43 15.44 -7.75 6.34
C GLY A 43 15.52 -7.21 7.77
N SER A 44 15.17 -8.02 8.76
CA SER A 44 14.96 -7.58 10.14
C SER A 44 15.16 -8.72 11.17
N PRO A 45 16.37 -9.29 11.28
CA PRO A 45 16.60 -10.51 12.06
C PRO A 45 16.25 -10.34 13.56
N VAL A 46 16.56 -9.19 14.14
CA VAL A 46 16.29 -8.88 15.56
C VAL A 46 14.81 -8.94 15.89
N TYR A 47 13.95 -8.56 14.95
CA TYR A 47 12.50 -8.52 15.15
C TYR A 47 11.75 -9.80 14.76
N LEU A 48 12.45 -10.84 14.29
CA LEU A 48 11.82 -12.14 14.04
C LEU A 48 11.22 -12.73 15.32
N LEU A 49 11.92 -12.62 16.45
CA LEU A 49 11.39 -13.08 17.73
C LEU A 49 10.15 -12.29 18.15
N LEU A 50 10.13 -10.99 17.93
CA LEU A 50 8.95 -10.16 18.19
C LEU A 50 7.75 -10.61 17.33
N LEU A 51 7.96 -10.84 16.02
CA LEU A 51 6.91 -11.35 15.13
C LEU A 51 6.36 -12.68 15.63
N LEU A 52 7.23 -13.60 16.07
CA LEU A 52 6.82 -14.91 16.63
C LEU A 52 5.99 -14.74 17.90
N LEU A 53 6.47 -13.93 18.86
CA LEU A 53 5.77 -13.69 20.12
C LEU A 53 4.38 -13.05 19.89
N VAL A 54 4.30 -12.05 19.00
CA VAL A 54 3.03 -11.41 18.65
C VAL A 54 2.09 -12.39 17.94
N THR A 55 2.62 -13.27 17.09
CA THR A 55 1.84 -14.30 16.41
C THR A 55 1.27 -15.31 17.42
N VAL A 56 2.08 -15.83 18.32
CA VAL A 56 1.62 -16.77 19.38
C VAL A 56 0.58 -16.10 20.28
N PHE A 57 0.83 -14.87 20.71
CA PHE A 57 -0.12 -14.11 21.53
C PHE A 57 -1.48 -14.00 20.86
N ASN A 58 -1.53 -13.50 19.60
CA ASN A 58 -2.79 -13.31 18.88
C ASN A 58 -3.48 -14.64 18.54
N TYR A 59 -2.73 -15.71 18.30
CA TYR A 59 -3.29 -17.05 18.17
C TYR A 59 -4.04 -17.48 19.42
N CYS A 60 -3.42 -17.35 20.61
CA CYS A 60 -4.03 -17.73 21.88
C CYS A 60 -5.28 -16.88 22.17
N ILE A 61 -5.18 -15.55 22.00
CA ILE A 61 -6.30 -14.63 22.20
C ILE A 61 -7.47 -14.96 21.25
N GLY A 62 -7.19 -15.15 19.95
CA GLY A 62 -8.24 -15.47 18.99
C GLY A 62 -8.89 -16.82 19.23
N ARG A 63 -8.13 -17.82 19.72
CA ARG A 63 -8.71 -19.11 20.18
C ARG A 63 -9.62 -18.93 21.39
N ASP A 64 -9.23 -18.16 22.38
CA ASP A 64 -10.07 -17.88 23.56
C ASP A 64 -11.36 -17.14 23.14
N ILE A 65 -11.24 -16.12 22.27
CA ILE A 65 -12.42 -15.44 21.69
C ILE A 65 -13.33 -16.46 20.99
N GLY A 66 -12.76 -17.31 20.10
CA GLY A 66 -13.53 -18.29 19.35
C GLY A 66 -14.28 -19.28 20.26
N ASN A 67 -13.61 -19.84 21.25
CA ASN A 67 -14.21 -20.76 22.21
C ASN A 67 -15.35 -20.09 23.01
N ARG A 68 -15.17 -18.84 23.46
CA ARG A 68 -16.19 -18.09 24.20
C ARG A 68 -17.40 -17.71 23.33
N VAL A 69 -17.15 -17.36 22.06
CA VAL A 69 -18.22 -17.02 21.10
C VAL A 69 -19.01 -18.27 20.70
N GLU A 70 -18.35 -19.41 20.50
CA GLU A 70 -18.99 -20.69 20.19
C GLU A 70 -19.82 -21.21 21.37
N SER A 71 -19.31 -21.07 22.61
CA SER A 71 -19.95 -21.53 23.83
C SER A 71 -20.91 -20.49 24.47
N GLU A 72 -21.14 -19.35 23.82
CA GLU A 72 -21.95 -18.21 24.32
C GLU A 72 -21.52 -17.71 25.71
N GLN A 73 -20.26 -17.88 26.06
CA GLN A 73 -19.72 -17.48 27.35
C GLN A 73 -19.52 -15.96 27.43
N ARG A 74 -19.77 -15.43 28.62
CA ARG A 74 -19.49 -14.01 28.91
C ARG A 74 -17.98 -13.71 28.82
N GLY A 75 -17.65 -12.46 28.45
CA GLY A 75 -16.26 -11.97 28.48
C GLY A 75 -15.51 -12.01 27.14
N ALA A 76 -16.09 -12.55 26.05
CA ALA A 76 -15.47 -12.52 24.73
C ALA A 76 -15.08 -11.10 24.29
N LYS A 77 -15.92 -10.09 24.59
CA LYS A 77 -15.64 -8.68 24.32
C LYS A 77 -14.42 -8.15 25.10
N PHE A 78 -14.27 -8.56 26.35
CA PHE A 78 -13.14 -8.16 27.17
C PHE A 78 -11.82 -8.70 26.58
N VAL A 79 -11.81 -9.99 26.19
CA VAL A 79 -10.66 -10.63 25.55
C VAL A 79 -10.32 -9.96 24.20
N LEU A 80 -11.34 -9.60 23.40
CA LEU A 80 -11.15 -8.83 22.17
C LEU A 80 -10.48 -7.49 22.46
N VAL A 81 -11.03 -6.71 23.41
CA VAL A 81 -10.49 -5.38 23.76
C VAL A 81 -9.06 -5.49 24.25
N PHE A 82 -8.76 -6.50 25.08
CA PHE A 82 -7.39 -6.75 25.55
C PHE A 82 -6.45 -7.04 24.39
N GLY A 83 -6.82 -7.93 23.46
CA GLY A 83 -6.01 -8.25 22.28
C GLY A 83 -5.83 -7.03 21.34
N VAL A 84 -6.88 -6.24 21.14
CA VAL A 84 -6.81 -5.01 20.34
C VAL A 84 -5.86 -3.99 21.00
N LEU A 85 -6.00 -3.75 22.29
CA LEU A 85 -5.15 -2.80 23.03
C LEU A 85 -3.69 -3.25 22.98
N PHE A 86 -3.39 -4.54 23.17
CA PHE A 86 -2.02 -5.05 23.07
C PHE A 86 -1.40 -4.71 21.71
N ASN A 87 -2.09 -5.02 20.61
CA ASN A 87 -1.58 -4.74 19.26
C ASN A 87 -1.41 -3.24 19.00
N LEU A 88 -2.36 -2.40 19.46
CA LEU A 88 -2.26 -0.96 19.29
C LEU A 88 -1.17 -0.32 20.16
N LEU A 89 -0.97 -0.79 21.39
CA LEU A 89 0.11 -0.33 22.26
C LEU A 89 1.48 -0.70 21.70
N LEU A 90 1.60 -1.92 21.15
CA LEU A 90 2.84 -2.35 20.50
C LEU A 90 3.17 -1.48 19.28
N LEU A 91 2.18 -1.26 18.39
CA LEU A 91 2.34 -0.34 17.27
C LEU A 91 2.65 1.07 17.75
N GLY A 92 1.96 1.54 18.79
CA GLY A 92 2.17 2.84 19.43
C GLY A 92 3.60 3.03 19.91
N PHE A 93 4.13 2.03 20.60
CA PHE A 93 5.49 2.07 21.11
C PHE A 93 6.53 2.20 20.00
N TYR A 94 6.46 1.36 18.98
CA TYR A 94 7.48 1.39 17.92
C TYR A 94 7.32 2.54 16.93
N LYS A 95 6.10 2.93 16.59
CA LYS A 95 5.85 3.90 15.52
C LYS A 95 5.62 5.31 16.02
N TYR A 96 4.98 5.49 17.20
CA TYR A 96 4.48 6.81 17.60
C TYR A 96 5.16 7.40 18.84
N THR A 97 6.03 6.67 19.55
CA THR A 97 6.66 7.18 20.78
C THR A 97 7.52 8.42 20.52
N ALA A 98 8.40 8.38 19.51
CA ALA A 98 9.24 9.53 19.17
C ALA A 98 8.37 10.74 18.80
N PHE A 99 7.40 10.57 17.91
CA PHE A 99 6.46 11.62 17.49
C PHE A 99 5.68 12.22 18.68
N ALA A 100 5.20 11.38 19.60
CA ALA A 100 4.47 11.84 20.77
C ALA A 100 5.37 12.67 21.69
N ILE A 101 6.59 12.22 21.96
CA ILE A 101 7.55 12.93 22.81
C ILE A 101 8.02 14.22 22.14
N GLU A 102 8.34 14.23 20.85
CA GLU A 102 8.69 15.43 20.11
C GLU A 102 7.55 16.47 20.16
N THR A 103 6.30 15.99 19.99
CA THR A 103 5.12 16.86 20.12
C THR A 103 4.99 17.42 21.54
N LEU A 104 5.20 16.61 22.57
CA LEU A 104 5.17 17.07 23.97
C LEU A 104 6.29 18.07 24.26
N ASN A 105 7.50 17.84 23.77
CA ASN A 105 8.65 18.74 23.92
C ASN A 105 8.39 20.15 23.36
N ALA A 106 7.50 20.28 22.37
CA ALA A 106 7.10 21.59 21.86
C ALA A 106 6.32 22.45 22.87
N PHE A 107 5.74 21.83 23.90
CA PHE A 107 4.93 22.49 24.93
C PHE A 107 5.57 22.48 26.33
N LEU A 108 6.60 21.64 26.53
CA LEU A 108 7.25 21.50 27.85
C LEU A 108 8.42 22.48 27.98
N PRO A 109 8.68 23.02 29.18
CA PRO A 109 9.85 23.86 29.46
C PRO A 109 11.15 23.06 29.58
N PHE A 110 11.11 21.73 29.48
CA PHE A 110 12.25 20.81 29.52
C PHE A 110 12.12 19.77 28.41
N THR A 111 13.21 19.19 27.97
CA THR A 111 13.23 18.16 26.92
C THR A 111 13.21 16.76 27.50
N LEU A 112 12.25 15.96 27.04
CA LEU A 112 12.21 14.52 27.27
C LEU A 112 13.04 13.81 26.20
N ASN A 113 13.87 12.87 26.59
CA ASN A 113 14.57 12.02 25.62
C ASN A 113 13.57 11.05 24.98
N ALA A 114 13.41 11.14 23.68
CA ALA A 114 12.57 10.22 22.93
C ALA A 114 13.34 8.93 22.65
N PRO A 115 12.90 7.76 23.16
CA PRO A 115 13.42 6.50 22.67
C PRO A 115 13.02 6.36 21.19
N SER A 116 13.99 6.06 20.35
CA SER A 116 13.75 5.82 18.91
C SER A 116 14.09 4.37 18.57
N PRO A 117 13.24 3.41 19.00
CA PRO A 117 13.44 2.02 18.62
C PRO A 117 13.32 1.90 17.10
N ALA A 118 14.23 1.13 16.48
CA ALA A 118 14.13 0.88 15.05
C ALA A 118 12.77 0.20 14.74
N LEU A 119 12.10 0.67 13.70
CA LEU A 119 10.76 0.19 13.34
C LEU A 119 10.84 -1.27 12.84
N PRO A 120 10.14 -2.22 13.48
CA PRO A 120 10.08 -3.59 12.97
C PRO A 120 9.45 -3.63 11.57
N LEU A 121 10.09 -4.35 10.66
CA LEU A 121 9.61 -4.49 9.29
C LEU A 121 8.16 -5.00 9.25
N GLY A 122 7.28 -4.28 8.58
CA GLY A 122 5.88 -4.67 8.40
C GLY A 122 5.00 -4.60 9.66
N ILE A 123 5.43 -3.91 10.76
CA ILE A 123 4.66 -3.85 12.01
C ILE A 123 3.23 -3.34 11.79
N SER A 124 3.03 -2.34 10.95
CA SER A 124 1.69 -1.81 10.61
C SER A 124 0.84 -2.87 9.92
N PHE A 125 1.42 -3.67 9.02
CA PHE A 125 0.72 -4.71 8.26
C PHE A 125 0.36 -5.92 9.12
N PHE A 126 1.29 -6.46 9.91
CA PHE A 126 0.95 -7.59 10.78
C PHE A 126 0.04 -7.17 11.94
N THR A 127 0.10 -5.92 12.41
CA THR A 127 -0.90 -5.39 13.35
C THR A 127 -2.30 -5.43 12.75
N PHE A 128 -2.50 -4.90 11.54
CA PHE A 128 -3.79 -4.96 10.84
C PHE A 128 -4.25 -6.40 10.57
N THR A 129 -3.32 -7.28 10.21
CA THR A 129 -3.58 -8.71 10.04
C THR A 129 -4.13 -9.34 11.34
N ASN A 130 -3.50 -9.07 12.48
CA ASN A 130 -3.93 -9.58 13.77
C ASN A 130 -5.27 -8.99 14.22
N LEU A 131 -5.46 -7.67 14.06
CA LEU A 131 -6.72 -7.00 14.38
C LEU A 131 -7.89 -7.54 13.55
N SER A 132 -7.66 -7.83 12.25
CA SER A 132 -8.64 -8.49 11.39
C SER A 132 -9.04 -9.86 11.95
N TYR A 133 -8.05 -10.68 12.32
CA TYR A 133 -8.29 -12.01 12.89
C TYR A 133 -9.16 -11.95 14.14
N LEU A 134 -8.76 -11.15 15.14
CA LEU A 134 -9.48 -11.05 16.40
C LEU A 134 -10.92 -10.55 16.20
N SER A 135 -11.09 -9.55 15.30
CA SER A 135 -12.40 -9.00 14.98
C SER A 135 -13.28 -9.99 14.22
N ASP A 136 -12.73 -10.68 13.20
CA ASP A 136 -13.50 -11.61 12.38
C ASP A 136 -13.99 -12.81 13.20
N VAL A 137 -13.15 -13.31 14.12
CA VAL A 137 -13.54 -14.39 15.05
C VAL A 137 -14.63 -13.91 16.02
N TYR A 138 -14.47 -12.71 16.60
CA TYR A 138 -15.46 -12.15 17.52
C TYR A 138 -16.83 -11.94 16.87
N HIS A 139 -16.86 -11.41 15.64
CA HIS A 139 -18.09 -11.16 14.89
C HIS A 139 -18.61 -12.40 14.14
N ARG A 140 -18.06 -13.58 14.38
CA ARG A 140 -18.45 -14.84 13.72
C ARG A 140 -18.33 -14.83 12.19
N ARG A 141 -17.44 -13.95 11.63
CA ARG A 141 -17.14 -13.92 10.18
C ARG A 141 -16.29 -15.11 9.76
N ALA A 142 -15.46 -15.61 10.68
CA ALA A 142 -14.66 -16.82 10.52
C ALA A 142 -14.49 -17.52 11.88
N PRO A 143 -14.31 -18.86 11.90
CA PRO A 143 -14.02 -19.59 13.13
C PRO A 143 -12.63 -19.26 13.67
N GLY A 144 -12.45 -19.39 14.99
CA GLY A 144 -11.13 -19.29 15.60
C GLY A 144 -10.18 -20.34 15.02
N GLN A 145 -8.94 -19.95 14.63
CA GLN A 145 -7.99 -20.87 14.01
C GLN A 145 -7.53 -21.93 15.02
N LYS A 146 -7.68 -23.20 14.65
CA LYS A 146 -7.31 -24.35 15.51
C LYS A 146 -5.86 -24.79 15.30
N ASN A 147 -5.33 -24.58 14.08
CA ASN A 147 -3.97 -24.97 13.73
C ASN A 147 -3.01 -23.77 13.87
N PRO A 148 -2.02 -23.82 14.78
CA PRO A 148 -1.06 -22.72 14.97
C PRO A 148 -0.20 -22.45 13.74
N LEU A 149 0.10 -23.46 12.92
CA LEU A 149 0.89 -23.28 11.69
C LEU A 149 0.11 -22.49 10.65
N ASP A 150 -1.19 -22.76 10.45
CA ASP A 150 -2.01 -22.01 9.52
C ASP A 150 -2.13 -20.54 9.94
N PHE A 151 -2.26 -20.27 11.25
CA PHE A 151 -2.27 -18.91 11.76
C PHE A 151 -0.91 -18.23 11.57
N CYS A 152 0.17 -18.93 11.86
CA CYS A 152 1.52 -18.44 11.65
C CYS A 152 1.75 -18.09 10.18
N LEU A 153 1.33 -18.94 9.23
CA LEU A 153 1.39 -18.64 7.81
C LEU A 153 0.55 -17.40 7.46
N TYR A 154 -0.66 -17.28 7.99
CA TYR A 154 -1.50 -16.12 7.76
C TYR A 154 -0.82 -14.82 8.16
N VAL A 155 -0.16 -14.76 9.31
CA VAL A 155 0.52 -13.55 9.77
C VAL A 155 1.80 -13.29 8.99
N SER A 156 2.62 -14.33 8.75
CA SER A 156 3.99 -14.21 8.26
C SER A 156 4.17 -14.37 6.76
N PHE A 157 3.14 -14.65 5.97
CA PHE A 157 3.26 -14.96 4.54
C PHE A 157 3.97 -13.85 3.77
N PHE A 158 5.18 -14.12 3.30
CA PHE A 158 6.13 -13.12 2.81
C PHE A 158 5.63 -12.23 1.66
N PRO A 159 4.77 -12.67 0.70
CA PRO A 159 4.30 -11.78 -0.36
C PRO A 159 3.51 -10.57 0.14
N LYS A 160 2.77 -10.72 1.25
CA LYS A 160 1.93 -9.65 1.81
C LYS A 160 2.53 -8.92 3.00
N MET A 161 3.59 -9.47 3.62
CA MET A 161 4.03 -9.08 4.96
C MET A 161 4.53 -7.65 5.07
N ILE A 162 5.22 -7.11 4.05
CA ILE A 162 5.88 -5.79 4.13
C ILE A 162 4.94 -4.67 3.67
N SER A 163 4.44 -4.76 2.43
CA SER A 163 3.61 -3.73 1.79
C SER A 163 2.59 -4.34 0.81
N GLY A 164 2.32 -5.63 0.94
CA GLY A 164 1.33 -6.32 0.11
C GLY A 164 -0.11 -5.89 0.43
N PRO A 165 -1.10 -6.38 -0.32
CA PRO A 165 -2.49 -6.16 0.03
C PRO A 165 -2.80 -6.61 1.45
N ILE A 166 -3.58 -5.83 2.19
CA ILE A 166 -4.08 -6.23 3.51
C ILE A 166 -5.17 -7.28 3.29
N VAL A 167 -4.88 -8.53 3.69
CA VAL A 167 -5.79 -9.65 3.50
C VAL A 167 -6.51 -9.93 4.81
N GLU A 168 -7.83 -9.83 4.79
CA GLU A 168 -8.70 -10.11 5.94
C GLU A 168 -8.69 -11.60 6.25
N TYR A 169 -8.79 -11.95 7.56
CA TYR A 169 -8.74 -13.36 7.97
C TYR A 169 -9.90 -14.18 7.39
N ALA A 170 -11.11 -13.64 7.39
CA ALA A 170 -12.27 -14.32 6.83
C ALA A 170 -12.11 -14.71 5.36
N HIS A 171 -11.38 -13.90 4.58
CA HIS A 171 -11.14 -14.17 3.16
C HIS A 171 -10.09 -15.28 2.93
N ILE A 172 -9.03 -15.32 3.74
CA ILE A 172 -7.92 -16.26 3.53
C ILE A 172 -8.10 -17.58 4.30
N ALA A 173 -8.90 -17.61 5.36
CA ALA A 173 -9.05 -18.79 6.21
C ALA A 173 -9.40 -20.11 5.47
N PRO A 174 -10.28 -20.12 4.45
CA PRO A 174 -10.51 -21.32 3.64
C PRO A 174 -9.27 -21.73 2.86
N GLN A 175 -8.50 -20.77 2.34
CA GLN A 175 -7.33 -21.02 1.51
C GLN A 175 -6.14 -21.56 2.32
N LEU A 176 -6.06 -21.30 3.63
CA LEU A 176 -5.03 -21.88 4.50
C LEU A 176 -5.10 -23.40 4.60
N LYS A 177 -6.30 -23.98 4.40
CA LYS A 177 -6.49 -25.43 4.39
C LYS A 177 -6.12 -26.06 3.06
N GLU A 178 -6.56 -25.43 1.96
CA GLU A 178 -6.34 -25.92 0.61
C GLU A 178 -6.07 -24.76 -0.34
N HIS A 179 -4.88 -24.75 -0.94
CA HIS A 179 -4.44 -23.75 -1.92
C HIS A 179 -3.77 -24.45 -3.12
N PRO A 180 -4.56 -25.11 -3.98
CA PRO A 180 -4.02 -25.79 -5.16
C PRO A 180 -3.44 -24.79 -6.15
N VAL A 181 -2.27 -25.11 -6.68
CA VAL A 181 -1.69 -24.40 -7.82
C VAL A 181 -2.30 -24.97 -9.09
N THR A 182 -3.01 -24.13 -9.84
CA THR A 182 -3.60 -24.48 -11.13
C THR A 182 -2.86 -23.78 -12.27
N LEU A 183 -2.96 -24.29 -13.49
CA LEU A 183 -2.39 -23.62 -14.66
C LEU A 183 -2.97 -22.22 -14.88
N ASP A 184 -4.25 -22.02 -14.59
CA ASP A 184 -4.91 -20.72 -14.68
C ASP A 184 -4.27 -19.72 -13.71
N LYS A 185 -4.01 -20.14 -12.44
CA LYS A 185 -3.31 -19.29 -11.47
C LYS A 185 -1.90 -18.92 -11.93
N VAL A 186 -1.17 -19.87 -12.51
CA VAL A 186 0.17 -19.62 -13.05
C VAL A 186 0.12 -18.69 -14.25
N SER A 187 -0.84 -18.88 -15.17
CA SER A 187 -1.01 -18.04 -16.35
C SER A 187 -1.36 -16.58 -16.00
N ASP A 188 -2.10 -16.37 -14.92
CA ASP A 188 -2.39 -15.04 -14.38
C ASP A 188 -1.21 -14.44 -13.63
N ALA A 189 -0.48 -15.26 -12.88
CA ALA A 189 0.60 -14.82 -11.99
C ALA A 189 1.80 -14.26 -12.74
N VAL A 190 2.23 -14.93 -13.82
CA VAL A 190 3.43 -14.55 -14.57
C VAL A 190 3.34 -13.13 -15.14
N PRO A 191 2.25 -12.74 -15.86
CA PRO A 191 2.07 -11.36 -16.30
C PRO A 191 2.05 -10.36 -15.14
N MET A 192 1.39 -10.70 -14.01
CA MET A 192 1.34 -9.82 -12.85
C MET A 192 2.73 -9.57 -12.26
N LEU A 193 3.56 -10.60 -12.16
CA LEU A 193 4.94 -10.48 -11.67
C LEU A 193 5.80 -9.63 -12.60
N VAL A 194 5.79 -9.92 -13.90
CA VAL A 194 6.62 -9.21 -14.88
C VAL A 194 6.21 -7.75 -15.03
N LEU A 195 4.90 -7.49 -15.13
CA LEU A 195 4.37 -6.12 -15.25
C LEU A 195 4.51 -5.35 -13.93
N GLY A 196 4.34 -6.02 -12.78
CA GLY A 196 4.61 -5.43 -11.46
C GLY A 196 6.07 -5.01 -11.30
N LEU A 197 7.00 -5.89 -11.69
CA LEU A 197 8.43 -5.58 -11.72
C LEU A 197 8.74 -4.41 -12.66
N ALA A 198 8.17 -4.40 -13.86
CA ALA A 198 8.35 -3.33 -14.84
C ALA A 198 7.82 -1.98 -14.32
N LYS A 199 6.64 -1.96 -13.68
CA LYS A 199 6.11 -0.76 -13.00
C LYS A 199 7.09 -0.21 -11.99
N LYS A 200 7.71 -1.08 -11.18
CA LYS A 200 8.71 -0.68 -10.18
C LYS A 200 9.97 -0.17 -10.82
N VAL A 201 10.62 -1.00 -11.63
CA VAL A 201 12.01 -0.77 -12.06
C VAL A 201 12.09 0.21 -13.23
N LEU A 202 11.17 0.12 -14.19
CA LEU A 202 11.22 0.96 -15.40
C LEU A 202 10.49 2.31 -15.21
N LEU A 203 9.43 2.36 -14.39
CA LEU A 203 8.64 3.58 -14.22
C LEU A 203 8.90 4.23 -12.88
N ALA A 204 8.60 3.55 -11.75
CA ALA A 204 8.65 4.18 -10.44
C ALA A 204 10.04 4.68 -10.06
N ASP A 205 11.09 3.89 -10.27
CA ASP A 205 12.44 4.25 -9.90
C ASP A 205 12.97 5.42 -10.74
N ASN A 206 12.69 5.44 -12.05
CA ASN A 206 13.09 6.55 -12.91
C ASN A 206 12.29 7.84 -12.64
N LEU A 207 10.98 7.74 -12.38
CA LEU A 207 10.15 8.87 -11.95
C LEU A 207 10.62 9.42 -10.60
N GLY A 208 11.01 8.53 -9.68
CA GLY A 208 11.56 8.87 -8.38
C GLY A 208 12.88 9.64 -8.50
N THR A 209 13.78 9.23 -9.38
CA THR A 209 15.02 9.95 -9.65
C THR A 209 14.75 11.37 -10.19
N ALA A 210 13.78 11.50 -11.11
CA ALA A 210 13.37 12.80 -11.63
C ALA A 210 12.75 13.69 -10.53
N PHE A 211 11.90 13.12 -9.67
CA PHE A 211 11.34 13.83 -8.51
C PHE A 211 12.43 14.28 -7.53
N GLN A 212 13.35 13.40 -7.15
CA GLN A 212 14.43 13.73 -6.23
C GLN A 212 15.32 14.86 -6.77
N SER A 213 15.63 14.84 -8.06
CA SER A 213 16.42 15.90 -8.69
C SER A 213 15.74 17.28 -8.60
N ILE A 214 14.40 17.33 -8.73
CA ILE A 214 13.63 18.56 -8.56
C ILE A 214 13.54 18.96 -7.08
N SER A 215 13.33 17.99 -6.19
CA SER A 215 13.23 18.25 -4.74
C SER A 215 14.53 18.74 -4.13
N ALA A 216 15.67 18.40 -4.74
CA ALA A 216 16.99 18.87 -4.32
C ALA A 216 17.31 20.30 -4.79
N LEU A 217 16.45 20.94 -5.60
CA LEU A 217 16.65 22.33 -6.01
C LEU A 217 16.58 23.26 -4.81
N SER A 218 17.46 24.27 -4.80
CA SER A 218 17.40 25.30 -3.79
C SER A 218 16.05 26.06 -3.85
N PRO A 219 15.57 26.60 -2.72
CA PRO A 219 14.31 27.34 -2.69
C PRO A 219 14.20 28.46 -3.74
N GLY A 220 15.31 29.14 -4.05
CA GLY A 220 15.36 30.19 -5.08
C GLY A 220 15.25 29.67 -6.51
N SER A 221 15.61 28.41 -6.75
CA SER A 221 15.65 27.81 -8.09
C SER A 221 14.40 26.99 -8.43
N LEU A 222 13.50 26.78 -7.47
CA LEU A 222 12.25 26.05 -7.71
C LEU A 222 11.21 26.97 -8.33
N SER A 223 11.01 26.86 -9.64
CA SER A 223 9.95 27.58 -10.38
C SER A 223 8.61 26.86 -10.28
N GLY A 224 7.50 27.54 -10.64
CA GLY A 224 6.17 26.95 -10.64
C GLY A 224 6.07 25.71 -11.54
N GLY A 225 6.65 25.78 -12.74
CA GLY A 225 6.70 24.66 -13.68
C GLY A 225 7.48 23.47 -13.14
N SER A 226 8.65 23.71 -12.51
CA SER A 226 9.44 22.65 -11.86
C SER A 226 8.67 22.02 -10.69
N ALA A 227 7.97 22.82 -9.88
CA ALA A 227 7.16 22.31 -8.76
C ALA A 227 6.00 21.42 -9.25
N TRP A 228 5.28 21.82 -10.32
CA TRP A 228 4.26 20.98 -10.92
C TRP A 228 4.82 19.68 -11.50
N LEU A 229 5.93 19.75 -12.22
CA LEU A 229 6.60 18.55 -12.75
C LEU A 229 7.00 17.60 -11.62
N GLY A 230 7.60 18.12 -10.54
CA GLY A 230 7.95 17.32 -9.38
C GLY A 230 6.74 16.65 -8.74
N ALA A 231 5.64 17.38 -8.53
CA ALA A 231 4.41 16.82 -7.97
C ALA A 231 3.79 15.74 -8.88
N ILE A 232 3.85 15.90 -10.21
CA ILE A 232 3.39 14.89 -11.18
C ILE A 232 4.32 13.68 -11.16
N PHE A 233 5.64 13.87 -11.18
CA PHE A 233 6.60 12.76 -11.07
C PHE A 233 6.38 11.94 -9.79
N TYR A 234 6.21 12.61 -8.64
CA TYR A 234 5.92 11.93 -7.38
C TYR A 234 4.59 11.16 -7.43
N SER A 235 3.54 11.76 -7.98
CA SER A 235 2.23 11.12 -8.11
C SER A 235 2.31 9.84 -8.93
N LEU A 236 3.00 9.87 -10.05
CA LEU A 236 3.21 8.70 -10.91
C LEU A 236 4.14 7.68 -10.25
N GLN A 237 5.24 8.13 -9.62
CA GLN A 237 6.14 7.30 -8.85
C GLN A 237 5.39 6.51 -7.77
N LEU A 238 4.63 7.20 -6.93
CA LEU A 238 3.87 6.60 -5.83
C LEU A 238 2.89 5.52 -6.33
N TYR A 239 2.20 5.80 -7.44
CA TYR A 239 1.28 4.86 -8.06
C TYR A 239 2.00 3.62 -8.60
N PHE A 240 3.05 3.78 -9.39
CA PHE A 240 3.74 2.65 -9.99
C PHE A 240 4.57 1.86 -8.99
N ASP A 241 5.16 2.51 -8.00
CA ASP A 241 5.87 1.85 -6.91
C ASP A 241 4.95 0.92 -6.13
N PHE A 242 3.81 1.44 -5.68
CA PHE A 242 2.90 0.68 -4.83
C PHE A 242 2.02 -0.30 -5.62
N SER A 243 1.51 0.09 -6.79
CA SER A 243 0.76 -0.86 -7.63
C SER A 243 1.65 -1.96 -8.17
N GLY A 244 2.90 -1.66 -8.50
CA GLY A 244 3.90 -2.66 -8.93
C GLY A 244 4.19 -3.68 -7.83
N TYR A 245 4.43 -3.21 -6.60
CA TYR A 245 4.58 -4.11 -5.46
C TYR A 245 3.33 -4.99 -5.24
N SER A 246 2.15 -4.38 -5.26
CA SER A 246 0.88 -5.10 -5.07
C SER A 246 0.66 -6.17 -6.14
N ASP A 247 0.94 -5.86 -7.40
CA ASP A 247 0.84 -6.83 -8.50
C ASP A 247 1.83 -7.99 -8.32
N MET A 248 3.08 -7.70 -7.94
CA MET A 248 4.07 -8.74 -7.62
C MET A 248 3.62 -9.61 -6.45
N ALA A 249 3.09 -9.01 -5.38
CA ALA A 249 2.60 -9.73 -4.20
C ALA A 249 1.43 -10.65 -4.54
N ILE A 250 0.46 -10.17 -5.34
CA ILE A 250 -0.69 -10.96 -5.81
C ILE A 250 -0.22 -12.09 -6.75
N GLY A 251 0.68 -11.77 -7.67
CA GLY A 251 1.27 -12.77 -8.58
C GLY A 251 2.00 -13.88 -7.82
N MET A 252 2.84 -13.51 -6.83
CA MET A 252 3.51 -14.50 -5.98
C MET A 252 2.51 -15.35 -5.19
N ALA A 253 1.49 -14.74 -4.59
CA ALA A 253 0.45 -15.47 -3.87
C ALA A 253 -0.22 -16.52 -4.76
N LYS A 254 -0.56 -16.16 -6.03
CA LYS A 254 -1.13 -17.08 -7.02
C LYS A 254 -0.18 -18.25 -7.35
N LEU A 255 1.12 -18.03 -7.45
CA LEU A 255 2.11 -19.10 -7.68
C LEU A 255 2.18 -20.09 -6.51
N PHE A 256 1.84 -19.66 -5.30
CA PHE A 256 1.72 -20.53 -4.13
C PHE A 256 0.27 -21.01 -3.88
N GLY A 257 -0.64 -20.76 -4.83
CA GLY A 257 -2.01 -21.25 -4.80
C GLY A 257 -3.01 -20.34 -4.06
N PHE A 258 -2.57 -19.17 -3.53
CA PHE A 258 -3.44 -18.21 -2.84
C PHE A 258 -4.01 -17.16 -3.81
N ASP A 259 -5.24 -16.74 -3.57
CA ASP A 259 -5.90 -15.67 -4.31
C ASP A 259 -6.03 -14.42 -3.43
N PHE A 260 -5.35 -13.35 -3.81
CA PHE A 260 -5.50 -12.04 -3.21
C PHE A 260 -6.26 -11.12 -4.17
N GLU A 261 -7.03 -10.20 -3.60
CA GLU A 261 -7.78 -9.23 -4.39
C GLU A 261 -6.89 -8.09 -4.88
N ALA A 262 -7.31 -7.47 -6.00
CA ALA A 262 -6.63 -6.30 -6.55
C ALA A 262 -6.60 -5.14 -5.54
N ASN A 263 -5.46 -4.43 -5.49
CA ASN A 263 -5.27 -3.30 -4.58
C ASN A 263 -5.40 -1.94 -5.29
N PHE A 264 -5.34 -1.94 -6.62
CA PHE A 264 -5.48 -0.77 -7.49
C PHE A 264 -6.33 -1.08 -8.73
N ASP A 265 -7.18 -0.12 -9.11
CA ASP A 265 -7.98 -0.18 -10.33
C ASP A 265 -7.99 1.18 -11.04
N HIS A 266 -6.88 1.52 -11.72
CA HIS A 266 -6.73 2.76 -12.51
C HIS A 266 -7.21 4.04 -11.78
N PRO A 267 -6.72 4.33 -10.56
CA PRO A 267 -7.26 5.39 -9.70
C PRO A 267 -7.17 6.79 -10.32
N TYR A 268 -6.15 7.07 -11.12
CA TYR A 268 -5.99 8.38 -11.77
C TYR A 268 -6.98 8.64 -12.92
N LEU A 269 -7.85 7.69 -13.24
CA LEU A 269 -8.97 7.91 -14.18
C LEU A 269 -10.29 8.29 -13.48
N SER A 270 -10.28 8.46 -12.17
CA SER A 270 -11.48 8.73 -11.39
C SER A 270 -12.04 10.14 -11.65
N GLY A 271 -13.35 10.24 -11.74
CA GLY A 271 -14.08 11.51 -11.90
C GLY A 271 -14.56 12.10 -10.57
N SER A 272 -14.19 11.51 -9.43
CA SER A 272 -14.48 12.01 -8.09
C SER A 272 -13.48 11.47 -7.07
N LEU A 273 -13.34 12.14 -5.91
CA LEU A 273 -12.47 11.66 -4.82
C LEU A 273 -13.01 10.36 -4.21
N THR A 274 -14.32 10.23 -4.10
CA THR A 274 -14.95 8.97 -3.64
C THR A 274 -14.58 7.81 -4.56
N GLU A 275 -14.61 8.02 -5.87
CA GLU A 275 -14.21 7.01 -6.85
C GLU A 275 -12.70 6.74 -6.77
N PHE A 276 -11.87 7.78 -6.65
CA PHE A 276 -10.42 7.66 -6.49
C PHE A 276 -10.07 6.73 -5.33
N TRP A 277 -10.62 6.95 -4.14
CA TRP A 277 -10.33 6.13 -2.95
C TRP A 277 -10.96 4.73 -2.97
N ARG A 278 -11.93 4.47 -3.83
CA ARG A 278 -12.42 3.12 -4.12
C ARG A 278 -11.48 2.33 -5.03
N ARG A 279 -10.62 3.02 -5.79
CA ARG A 279 -9.68 2.45 -6.77
C ARG A 279 -8.22 2.49 -6.29
N TRP A 280 -7.90 3.32 -5.31
CA TRP A 280 -6.58 3.47 -4.70
C TRP A 280 -6.52 2.71 -3.39
N HIS A 281 -5.50 1.82 -3.21
CA HIS A 281 -5.25 1.06 -1.99
C HIS A 281 -6.53 0.42 -1.42
N ILE A 282 -7.19 -0.36 -2.26
CA ILE A 282 -8.54 -0.92 -2.03
C ILE A 282 -8.59 -1.71 -0.72
N SER A 283 -7.54 -2.50 -0.44
CA SER A 283 -7.47 -3.32 0.78
C SER A 283 -7.44 -2.49 2.06
N LEU A 284 -6.72 -1.35 2.07
CA LEU A 284 -6.71 -0.42 3.21
C LEU A 284 -8.08 0.25 3.40
N GLY A 285 -8.68 0.74 2.31
CA GLY A 285 -10.01 1.34 2.33
C GLY A 285 -11.07 0.39 2.88
N ARG A 286 -11.02 -0.89 2.47
CA ARG A 286 -11.88 -1.95 2.97
C ARG A 286 -11.64 -2.19 4.45
N TRP A 287 -10.37 -2.32 4.87
CA TRP A 287 -10.03 -2.55 6.26
C TRP A 287 -10.59 -1.45 7.18
N PHE A 288 -10.35 -0.17 6.86
CA PHE A 288 -10.90 0.93 7.64
C PHE A 288 -12.42 0.99 7.62
N ARG A 289 -13.05 0.64 6.49
CA ARG A 289 -14.52 0.54 6.40
C ARG A 289 -15.06 -0.51 7.36
N ASP A 290 -14.50 -1.72 7.33
CA ASP A 290 -15.09 -2.90 7.98
C ASP A 290 -14.73 -3.01 9.46
N TYR A 291 -13.55 -2.50 9.87
CA TYR A 291 -13.09 -2.58 11.25
C TYR A 291 -13.15 -1.25 12.03
N VAL A 292 -13.36 -0.12 11.36
CA VAL A 292 -13.48 1.18 12.03
C VAL A 292 -14.79 1.89 11.69
N TYR A 293 -15.07 2.14 10.41
CA TYR A 293 -16.22 2.94 9.99
C TYR A 293 -17.56 2.29 10.34
N ILE A 294 -17.75 1.01 10.00
CA ILE A 294 -18.98 0.25 10.28
C ILE A 294 -19.20 0.08 11.79
N PRO A 295 -18.21 -0.31 12.62
CA PRO A 295 -18.37 -0.38 14.07
C PRO A 295 -18.73 0.95 14.73
N LEU A 296 -18.30 2.11 14.19
CA LEU A 296 -18.70 3.44 14.64
C LEU A 296 -20.15 3.82 14.25
N GLY A 297 -20.86 2.93 13.52
CA GLY A 297 -22.22 3.12 13.03
C GLY A 297 -22.32 3.41 11.53
N GLY A 298 -21.18 3.55 10.83
CA GLY A 298 -21.11 3.76 9.38
C GLY A 298 -21.92 4.99 8.92
N SER A 299 -22.68 4.81 7.83
CA SER A 299 -23.58 5.82 7.27
C SER A 299 -25.03 5.70 7.78
N ARG A 300 -25.34 4.70 8.63
CA ARG A 300 -26.69 4.44 9.15
C ARG A 300 -26.98 5.18 10.44
N VAL A 301 -26.34 6.33 10.65
CA VAL A 301 -26.46 7.21 11.83
C VAL A 301 -26.77 8.62 11.38
N SER A 302 -27.02 9.54 12.35
CA SER A 302 -27.26 10.95 12.03
C SER A 302 -26.10 11.56 11.24
N THR A 303 -26.36 12.59 10.43
CA THR A 303 -25.36 13.28 9.61
C THR A 303 -24.14 13.72 10.42
N ALA A 304 -24.34 14.29 11.62
CA ALA A 304 -23.23 14.70 12.49
C ALA A 304 -22.34 13.52 12.91
N LYS A 305 -22.93 12.36 13.25
CA LYS A 305 -22.16 11.15 13.55
C LYS A 305 -21.46 10.59 12.30
N CYS A 306 -22.09 10.67 11.12
CA CYS A 306 -21.48 10.25 9.86
C CYS A 306 -20.25 11.12 9.52
N VAL A 307 -20.34 12.45 9.70
CA VAL A 307 -19.21 13.40 9.55
C VAL A 307 -18.09 13.03 10.51
N ARG A 308 -18.38 12.86 11.80
CA ARG A 308 -17.42 12.44 12.81
C ARG A 308 -16.72 11.13 12.41
N ASN A 309 -17.50 10.10 12.04
CA ASN A 309 -16.97 8.78 11.70
C ASN A 309 -16.01 8.86 10.50
N LEU A 310 -16.36 9.64 9.48
CA LEU A 310 -15.54 9.84 8.31
C LEU A 310 -14.23 10.56 8.66
N LEU A 311 -14.28 11.63 9.44
CA LEU A 311 -13.09 12.36 9.89
C LEU A 311 -12.16 11.47 10.74
N ILE A 312 -12.71 10.68 11.67
CA ILE A 312 -11.93 9.73 12.46
C ILE A 312 -11.18 8.75 11.54
N VAL A 313 -11.90 8.13 10.59
CA VAL A 313 -11.28 7.18 9.65
C VAL A 313 -10.14 7.84 8.88
N TRP A 314 -10.34 9.05 8.36
CA TRP A 314 -9.33 9.72 7.55
C TRP A 314 -8.13 10.20 8.35
N ILE A 315 -8.32 10.71 9.57
CA ILE A 315 -7.22 11.07 10.47
C ILE A 315 -6.42 9.82 10.83
N LEU A 316 -7.09 8.70 11.17
CA LEU A 316 -6.42 7.44 11.46
C LEU A 316 -5.69 6.88 10.22
N THR A 317 -6.26 7.04 9.02
CA THR A 317 -5.61 6.66 7.76
C THR A 317 -4.32 7.47 7.54
N GLY A 318 -4.37 8.78 7.79
CA GLY A 318 -3.18 9.64 7.72
C GLY A 318 -2.10 9.22 8.72
N LEU A 319 -2.45 9.10 9.98
CA LEU A 319 -1.54 8.67 11.04
C LEU A 319 -0.96 7.26 10.77
N TRP A 320 -1.75 6.36 10.21
CA TRP A 320 -1.25 5.03 9.84
C TRP A 320 -0.12 5.10 8.80
N HIS A 321 -0.18 6.02 7.85
CA HIS A 321 0.89 6.22 6.87
C HIS A 321 2.18 6.71 7.51
N GLY A 322 2.15 7.62 8.48
CA GLY A 322 3.35 8.10 9.13
C GLY A 322 3.07 8.85 10.43
N ALA A 323 4.05 8.79 11.33
CA ALA A 323 4.02 9.48 12.61
C ALA A 323 4.48 10.94 12.42
N SER A 324 3.67 11.75 11.74
CA SER A 324 3.90 13.20 11.59
C SER A 324 2.59 13.98 11.45
N TRP A 325 2.66 15.26 11.74
CA TRP A 325 1.51 16.15 11.58
C TRP A 325 1.11 16.39 10.13
N THR A 326 2.04 16.28 9.18
CA THR A 326 1.73 16.38 7.74
C THR A 326 0.87 15.22 7.27
N PHE A 327 1.11 14.00 7.76
CA PHE A 327 0.25 12.84 7.48
C PHE A 327 -1.14 12.98 8.12
N ALA A 328 -1.22 13.49 9.36
CA ALA A 328 -2.53 13.77 9.99
C ALA A 328 -3.32 14.81 9.19
N ALA A 329 -2.65 15.88 8.73
CA ALA A 329 -3.27 16.91 7.88
C ALA A 329 -3.65 16.38 6.51
N TRP A 330 -2.84 15.51 5.89
CA TRP A 330 -3.18 14.83 4.65
C TRP A 330 -4.47 14.00 4.79
N GLY A 331 -4.59 13.26 5.88
CA GLY A 331 -5.82 12.52 6.19
C GLY A 331 -7.01 13.47 6.38
N LEU A 332 -6.85 14.50 7.18
CA LEU A 332 -7.89 15.50 7.41
C LEU A 332 -8.31 16.20 6.10
N TYR A 333 -7.34 16.58 5.25
CA TYR A 333 -7.58 17.17 3.93
C TYR A 333 -8.50 16.30 3.08
N HIS A 334 -8.19 15.01 2.93
CA HIS A 334 -9.04 14.10 2.16
C HIS A 334 -10.38 13.85 2.83
N GLY A 335 -10.43 13.77 4.16
CA GLY A 335 -11.67 13.66 4.92
C GLY A 335 -12.61 14.84 4.67
N ILE A 336 -12.08 16.07 4.71
CA ILE A 336 -12.85 17.30 4.43
C ILE A 336 -13.33 17.32 2.98
N LEU A 337 -12.46 17.04 2.01
CA LEU A 337 -12.83 17.04 0.60
C LEU A 337 -13.93 16.02 0.28
N LEU A 338 -13.89 14.83 0.87
CA LEU A 338 -14.93 13.82 0.72
C LEU A 338 -16.26 14.25 1.35
N LEU A 339 -16.22 14.98 2.47
CA LEU A 339 -17.41 15.57 3.07
C LEU A 339 -18.00 16.67 2.17
N LEU A 340 -17.15 17.52 1.60
CA LEU A 340 -17.56 18.55 0.65
C LEU A 340 -18.21 17.92 -0.60
N GLU A 341 -17.60 16.87 -1.14
CA GLU A 341 -18.15 16.13 -2.30
C GLU A 341 -19.50 15.46 -1.96
N LYS A 342 -19.62 14.89 -0.73
CA LYS A 342 -20.80 14.15 -0.32
C LYS A 342 -22.01 15.05 -0.02
N TYR A 343 -21.80 16.25 0.52
CA TYR A 343 -22.86 17.13 1.00
C TYR A 343 -23.00 18.42 0.18
N PRO A 344 -22.18 19.48 0.38
CA PRO A 344 -22.48 20.79 -0.25
C PRO A 344 -22.20 20.81 -1.76
N LEU A 345 -21.21 20.09 -2.26
CA LEU A 345 -20.82 20.12 -3.66
C LEU A 345 -21.52 19.06 -4.53
N LYS A 346 -22.29 18.14 -3.91
CA LYS A 346 -22.93 17.02 -4.63
C LYS A 346 -23.71 17.48 -5.86
N GLY A 347 -24.64 18.43 -5.69
CA GLY A 347 -25.49 18.91 -6.79
C GLY A 347 -24.72 19.70 -7.86
N VAL A 348 -23.61 20.35 -7.49
CA VAL A 348 -22.73 21.04 -8.44
C VAL A 348 -21.94 20.02 -9.24
N LEU A 349 -21.34 19.04 -8.59
CA LEU A 349 -20.52 18.01 -9.25
C LEU A 349 -21.35 17.11 -10.17
N GLU A 350 -22.58 16.79 -9.82
CA GLU A 350 -23.49 16.03 -10.69
C GLU A 350 -23.78 16.74 -12.02
N LYS A 351 -23.83 18.07 -12.02
CA LYS A 351 -24.04 18.90 -13.22
C LYS A 351 -22.75 19.25 -13.95
N THR A 352 -21.59 19.04 -13.34
CA THR A 352 -20.29 19.38 -13.93
C THR A 352 -19.91 18.33 -15.01
N PRO A 353 -19.46 18.74 -16.21
CA PRO A 353 -18.99 17.82 -17.24
C PRO A 353 -17.86 16.89 -16.75
N SER A 354 -17.89 15.64 -17.21
CA SER A 354 -16.94 14.59 -16.79
C SER A 354 -15.46 15.00 -16.92
N PRO A 355 -14.99 15.65 -17.99
CA PRO A 355 -13.58 16.07 -18.08
C PRO A 355 -13.18 17.07 -17.01
N ILE A 356 -14.07 18.01 -16.65
CA ILE A 356 -13.79 19.02 -15.61
C ILE A 356 -13.72 18.34 -14.24
N ARG A 357 -14.66 17.44 -13.93
CA ARG A 357 -14.61 16.67 -12.68
C ARG A 357 -13.32 15.87 -12.55
N HIS A 358 -12.90 15.24 -13.65
CA HIS A 358 -11.65 14.49 -13.69
C HIS A 358 -10.44 15.38 -13.37
N ILE A 359 -10.33 16.55 -14.03
CA ILE A 359 -9.25 17.52 -13.76
C ILE A 359 -9.27 17.99 -12.30
N LEU A 360 -10.45 18.36 -11.75
CA LEU A 360 -10.57 18.78 -10.36
C LEU A 360 -10.16 17.67 -9.38
N THR A 361 -10.54 16.43 -9.66
CA THR A 361 -10.14 15.26 -8.85
C THR A 361 -8.63 15.07 -8.89
N LEU A 362 -8.00 15.11 -10.08
CA LEU A 362 -6.55 14.99 -10.20
C LEU A 362 -5.81 16.12 -9.47
N LEU A 363 -6.26 17.36 -9.62
CA LEU A 363 -5.68 18.50 -8.92
C LEU A 363 -5.74 18.31 -7.40
N ALA A 364 -6.91 17.93 -6.87
CA ALA A 364 -7.06 17.66 -5.44
C ALA A 364 -6.13 16.53 -4.96
N VAL A 365 -5.99 15.47 -5.74
CA VAL A 365 -5.11 14.35 -5.40
C VAL A 365 -3.63 14.78 -5.43
N ILE A 366 -3.19 15.50 -6.47
CA ILE A 366 -1.79 15.97 -6.60
C ILE A 366 -1.44 16.93 -5.45
N ILE A 367 -2.34 17.87 -5.10
CA ILE A 367 -2.16 18.75 -3.94
C ILE A 367 -2.06 17.92 -2.64
N GLY A 368 -2.90 16.90 -2.48
CA GLY A 368 -2.80 15.96 -1.38
C GLY A 368 -1.44 15.27 -1.30
N TRP A 369 -0.86 14.86 -2.43
CA TRP A 369 0.47 14.24 -2.45
C TRP A 369 1.58 15.20 -2.04
N VAL A 370 1.43 16.53 -2.24
CA VAL A 370 2.40 17.51 -1.72
C VAL A 370 2.44 17.49 -0.20
N LEU A 371 1.30 17.41 0.49
CA LEU A 371 1.26 17.21 1.94
C LEU A 371 1.91 15.88 2.37
N PHE A 372 1.74 14.85 1.55
CA PHE A 372 2.23 13.50 1.84
C PHE A 372 3.76 13.37 1.76
N PHE A 373 4.40 14.00 0.78
CA PHE A 373 5.87 13.93 0.65
C PHE A 373 6.63 15.00 1.42
N SER A 374 5.94 16.02 1.91
CA SER A 374 6.59 17.12 2.62
C SER A 374 6.97 16.71 4.04
N PRO A 375 8.21 16.99 4.49
CA PRO A 375 8.66 16.63 5.83
C PRO A 375 7.92 17.40 6.93
N ASP A 376 7.52 18.65 6.64
CA ASP A 376 6.83 19.54 7.57
C ASP A 376 5.87 20.51 6.83
N PHE A 377 5.05 21.23 7.61
CA PHE A 377 4.07 22.17 7.06
C PHE A 377 4.71 23.35 6.32
N SER A 378 5.84 23.85 6.78
CA SER A 378 6.54 24.97 6.13
C SER A 378 6.96 24.59 4.73
N SER A 379 7.55 23.41 4.59
CA SER A 379 7.96 22.82 3.31
C SER A 379 6.75 22.58 2.39
N ALA A 380 5.65 22.07 2.94
CA ALA A 380 4.42 21.84 2.17
C ALA A 380 3.83 23.16 1.64
N LEU A 381 3.69 24.17 2.50
CA LEU A 381 3.17 25.49 2.12
C LEU A 381 4.09 26.20 1.14
N PHE A 382 5.40 26.12 1.36
CA PHE A 382 6.40 26.64 0.43
C PHE A 382 6.25 25.98 -0.95
N TYR A 383 6.19 24.65 -1.01
CA TYR A 383 6.07 23.92 -2.27
C TYR A 383 4.75 24.26 -3.00
N LEU A 384 3.64 24.27 -2.29
CA LEU A 384 2.34 24.70 -2.81
C LEU A 384 2.39 26.15 -3.30
N GLY A 385 2.98 27.06 -2.53
CA GLY A 385 3.16 28.45 -2.97
C GLY A 385 3.92 28.54 -4.30
N ARG A 386 4.99 27.74 -4.46
CA ARG A 386 5.74 27.67 -5.73
C ARG A 386 4.89 27.13 -6.88
N MET A 387 4.11 26.08 -6.66
CA MET A 387 3.18 25.55 -7.67
C MET A 387 2.24 26.62 -8.22
N PHE A 388 1.82 27.58 -7.39
CA PHE A 388 0.95 28.69 -7.80
C PHE A 388 1.70 30.00 -8.10
N GLY A 389 3.02 29.94 -8.27
CA GLY A 389 3.84 31.06 -8.77
C GLY A 389 4.36 31.99 -7.69
N ALA A 390 4.15 31.74 -6.40
CA ALA A 390 4.68 32.60 -5.34
C ALA A 390 6.21 32.65 -5.35
N GLY A 391 6.78 33.83 -5.42
CA GLY A 391 8.23 34.07 -5.36
C GLY A 391 9.04 33.53 -6.57
N SER A 392 8.41 33.17 -7.68
CA SER A 392 9.07 32.77 -8.92
C SER A 392 9.26 33.98 -9.84
N ARG A 393 10.48 34.17 -10.42
CA ARG A 393 10.72 35.19 -11.46
C ARG A 393 10.02 34.83 -12.78
N ALA A 394 9.98 33.54 -13.11
CA ALA A 394 9.25 32.99 -14.26
C ALA A 394 8.58 31.69 -13.85
N PHE A 395 7.32 31.52 -14.25
CA PHE A 395 6.59 30.28 -13.96
C PHE A 395 7.22 29.07 -14.65
N TRP A 396 7.59 29.22 -15.93
CA TRP A 396 8.21 28.18 -16.76
C TRP A 396 9.61 28.60 -17.19
N ASP A 397 10.59 28.30 -16.34
CA ASP A 397 11.99 28.67 -16.52
C ASP A 397 12.80 27.62 -17.33
N SER A 398 14.11 27.85 -17.48
CA SER A 398 15.04 26.93 -18.16
C SER A 398 15.12 25.58 -17.46
N THR A 399 15.04 25.56 -16.13
CA THR A 399 15.10 24.36 -15.31
C THR A 399 13.86 23.48 -15.57
N ALA A 400 12.65 24.06 -15.55
CA ALA A 400 11.42 23.34 -15.89
C ALA A 400 11.46 22.79 -17.33
N LYS A 401 11.92 23.58 -18.29
CA LYS A 401 12.10 23.14 -19.69
C LYS A 401 13.06 21.95 -19.78
N TYR A 402 14.17 22.01 -19.07
CA TYR A 402 15.16 20.93 -19.03
C TYR A 402 14.54 19.63 -18.49
N TYR A 403 13.91 19.67 -17.31
CA TYR A 403 13.29 18.46 -16.73
C TYR A 403 12.15 17.90 -17.60
N PHE A 404 11.36 18.76 -18.22
CA PHE A 404 10.34 18.32 -19.17
C PHE A 404 10.97 17.66 -20.41
N ALA A 405 11.94 18.33 -21.05
CA ALA A 405 12.57 17.85 -22.28
C ALA A 405 13.33 16.52 -22.08
N THR A 406 13.93 16.31 -20.92
CA THR A 406 14.64 15.09 -20.61
C THR A 406 13.72 13.93 -20.22
N ASN A 407 12.54 14.20 -19.65
CA ASN A 407 11.66 13.18 -19.08
C ASN A 407 10.29 13.05 -19.77
N TRP A 408 10.02 13.77 -20.87
CA TRP A 408 8.70 13.74 -21.52
C TRP A 408 8.25 12.34 -21.97
N LYS A 409 9.20 11.50 -22.44
CA LYS A 409 8.89 10.11 -22.82
C LYS A 409 8.44 9.28 -21.61
N LEU A 410 9.13 9.44 -20.47
CA LEU A 410 8.80 8.78 -19.23
C LEU A 410 7.43 9.24 -18.70
N LEU A 411 7.15 10.55 -18.77
CA LEU A 411 5.84 11.12 -18.44
C LEU A 411 4.72 10.54 -19.33
N LEU A 412 4.96 10.50 -20.64
CA LEU A 412 3.97 9.97 -21.59
C LEU A 412 3.65 8.49 -21.30
N ILE A 413 4.68 7.67 -21.12
CA ILE A 413 4.52 6.24 -20.79
C ILE A 413 3.84 6.09 -19.43
N GLY A 414 4.22 6.90 -18.44
CA GLY A 414 3.60 6.91 -17.12
C GLY A 414 2.09 7.27 -17.18
N ILE A 415 1.73 8.32 -17.88
CA ILE A 415 0.32 8.74 -18.06
C ILE A 415 -0.48 7.65 -18.78
N LEU A 416 0.06 7.09 -19.86
CA LEU A 416 -0.59 6.00 -20.59
C LEU A 416 -0.72 4.73 -19.72
N GLY A 417 0.29 4.45 -18.88
CA GLY A 417 0.28 3.32 -17.94
C GLY A 417 -0.74 3.44 -16.81
N CYS A 418 -1.27 4.63 -16.53
CA CYS A 418 -2.34 4.83 -15.54
C CYS A 418 -3.71 4.31 -16.01
N GLY A 419 -3.89 4.06 -17.32
CA GLY A 419 -5.15 3.61 -17.89
C GLY A 419 -5.19 2.12 -18.26
N PRO A 420 -6.39 1.60 -18.62
CA PRO A 420 -6.58 0.21 -18.99
C PRO A 420 -6.10 -0.11 -20.41
N TRP A 421 -5.68 0.89 -21.19
CA TRP A 421 -5.46 0.77 -22.64
C TRP A 421 -4.43 -0.29 -23.00
N ILE A 422 -3.30 -0.35 -22.26
CA ILE A 422 -2.23 -1.35 -22.48
C ILE A 422 -2.76 -2.75 -22.18
N ARG A 423 -3.48 -2.92 -21.08
CA ARG A 423 -4.11 -4.20 -20.71
C ARG A 423 -5.15 -4.63 -21.74
N THR A 424 -6.00 -3.70 -22.17
CA THR A 424 -7.04 -3.97 -23.17
C THR A 424 -6.44 -4.34 -24.52
N LEU A 425 -5.37 -3.65 -24.96
CA LEU A 425 -4.66 -3.98 -26.19
C LEU A 425 -4.02 -5.38 -26.09
N TYR A 426 -3.35 -5.66 -24.99
CA TYR A 426 -2.77 -6.97 -24.71
C TYR A 426 -3.83 -8.07 -24.76
N GLN A 427 -4.96 -7.90 -24.09
CA GLN A 427 -6.06 -8.87 -24.11
C GLN A 427 -6.61 -9.07 -25.52
N ARG A 428 -6.82 -8.01 -26.29
CA ARG A 428 -7.28 -8.11 -27.69
C ARG A 428 -6.29 -8.88 -28.56
N LEU A 429 -4.99 -8.65 -28.40
CA LEU A 429 -3.95 -9.37 -29.14
C LEU A 429 -3.92 -10.85 -28.80
N VAL A 430 -4.06 -11.21 -27.52
CA VAL A 430 -4.08 -12.59 -27.05
C VAL A 430 -5.33 -13.33 -27.52
N PHE A 431 -6.52 -12.72 -27.43
CA PHE A 431 -7.79 -13.39 -27.76
C PHE A 431 -8.09 -13.43 -29.26
N SER A 432 -7.53 -12.53 -30.09
CA SER A 432 -7.86 -12.46 -31.51
C SER A 432 -7.22 -13.56 -32.36
N ARG A 433 -6.11 -14.20 -31.89
CA ARG A 433 -5.38 -15.24 -32.64
C ARG A 433 -4.79 -16.26 -31.67
N ARG A 434 -5.57 -17.27 -31.31
CA ARG A 434 -5.29 -18.24 -30.22
C ARG A 434 -3.84 -18.71 -30.07
N GLY A 435 -3.15 -19.13 -31.14
CA GLY A 435 -1.75 -19.59 -31.04
C GLY A 435 -0.72 -18.46 -31.16
N LEU A 436 -0.85 -17.61 -32.18
CA LEU A 436 0.08 -16.51 -32.45
C LEU A 436 -0.02 -15.42 -31.37
N GLY A 437 -1.23 -15.11 -30.88
CA GLY A 437 -1.44 -14.14 -29.82
C GLY A 437 -0.77 -14.55 -28.52
N LEU A 438 -0.83 -15.84 -28.15
CA LEU A 438 -0.15 -16.38 -26.98
C LEU A 438 1.37 -16.28 -27.13
N ALA A 439 1.93 -16.66 -28.29
CA ALA A 439 3.36 -16.54 -28.54
C ALA A 439 3.86 -15.08 -28.50
N LEU A 440 3.11 -14.15 -29.14
CA LEU A 440 3.45 -12.72 -29.08
C LEU A 440 3.37 -12.15 -27.66
N SER A 441 2.40 -12.58 -26.87
CA SER A 441 2.29 -12.15 -25.46
C SER A 441 3.44 -12.68 -24.61
N ALA A 442 3.84 -13.92 -24.81
CA ALA A 442 5.00 -14.51 -24.14
C ALA A 442 6.30 -13.79 -24.52
N LEU A 443 6.53 -13.52 -25.81
CA LEU A 443 7.68 -12.76 -26.29
C LEU A 443 7.70 -11.33 -25.72
N LEU A 444 6.54 -10.66 -25.64
CA LEU A 444 6.44 -9.33 -25.02
C LEU A 444 6.82 -9.37 -23.54
N LEU A 445 6.29 -10.32 -22.78
CA LEU A 445 6.61 -10.46 -21.36
C LEU A 445 8.10 -10.77 -21.14
N VAL A 446 8.68 -11.67 -21.95
CA VAL A 446 10.13 -11.95 -21.91
C VAL A 446 10.93 -10.69 -22.25
N GLY A 447 10.55 -9.95 -23.29
CA GLY A 447 11.21 -8.69 -23.67
C GLY A 447 11.17 -7.65 -22.55
N ILE A 448 9.99 -7.46 -21.92
CA ILE A 448 9.83 -6.56 -20.77
C ILE A 448 10.69 -7.02 -19.59
N PHE A 449 10.68 -8.32 -19.27
CA PHE A 449 11.51 -8.87 -18.21
C PHE A 449 13.00 -8.65 -18.45
N LEU A 450 13.48 -8.97 -19.66
CA LEU A 450 14.88 -8.73 -20.04
C LEU A 450 15.26 -7.25 -19.99
N LEU A 451 14.33 -6.35 -20.31
CA LEU A 451 14.55 -4.90 -20.17
C LEU A 451 14.67 -4.49 -18.70
N CYS A 452 13.98 -5.15 -17.76
CA CYS A 452 14.09 -4.85 -16.34
C CYS A 452 15.48 -5.21 -15.78
N VAL A 453 16.14 -6.26 -16.29
CA VAL A 453 17.41 -6.77 -15.73
C VAL A 453 18.53 -5.72 -15.66
N PRO A 454 18.90 -4.99 -16.73
CA PRO A 454 19.93 -3.96 -16.65
C PRO A 454 19.57 -2.81 -15.70
N TYR A 455 18.29 -2.45 -15.60
CA TYR A 455 17.86 -1.46 -14.62
C TYR A 455 18.01 -1.95 -13.18
N MET A 456 17.70 -3.23 -12.91
CA MET A 456 17.93 -3.84 -11.60
C MET A 456 19.43 -3.90 -11.25
N MET A 457 20.31 -4.11 -12.23
CA MET A 457 21.77 -4.12 -12.02
C MET A 457 22.32 -2.73 -11.69
N ASN A 458 21.77 -1.69 -12.30
CA ASN A 458 22.22 -0.30 -12.16
C ASN A 458 21.40 0.52 -11.14
N ALA A 459 20.52 -0.13 -10.39
CA ALA A 459 19.64 0.55 -9.45
C ALA A 459 20.45 1.22 -8.32
N THR A 460 20.73 2.50 -8.47
CA THR A 460 21.23 3.39 -7.41
C THR A 460 20.12 3.81 -6.45
N TYR A 461 18.88 3.72 -6.88
CA TYR A 461 17.68 4.09 -6.15
C TYR A 461 16.85 2.83 -5.81
N GLN A 462 16.79 2.46 -4.54
CA GLN A 462 16.14 1.22 -4.08
C GLN A 462 14.98 1.45 -3.11
N SER A 463 14.55 2.69 -2.86
CA SER A 463 13.53 2.88 -1.85
C SER A 463 12.14 2.43 -2.34
N PHE A 464 11.56 1.46 -1.64
CA PHE A 464 10.11 1.34 -1.56
C PHE A 464 9.61 2.50 -0.72
N LEU A 465 8.85 3.40 -1.29
CA LEU A 465 8.25 4.51 -0.53
C LEU A 465 7.45 3.99 0.67
N TYR A 466 6.69 2.92 0.48
CA TYR A 466 5.87 2.32 1.55
C TYR A 466 6.64 1.48 2.58
N ALA A 467 7.87 1.10 2.34
CA ALA A 467 8.69 0.43 3.35
C ALA A 467 9.32 1.41 4.37
N GLN A 468 9.21 2.70 4.10
CA GLN A 468 9.71 3.78 4.97
C GLN A 468 8.65 4.27 5.97
N PHE A 469 7.40 3.87 5.80
CA PHE A 469 6.23 4.23 6.62
C PHE A 469 5.84 3.06 7.56
#